data_c6fd816a169ca44b9c5665bc04d54f34
#
_entry.id   c6fd816a169ca44b9c5665bc04d54f34
#
_cell.length_a   1.000
_cell.length_b   1.000
_cell.length_c   1.000
_cell.angle_alpha   90.00
_cell.angle_beta   90.00
_cell.angle_gamma   90.00
#
_symmetry.space_group_name_H-M   'P 1'
#
loop_
_entity.id
_entity.type
_entity.pdbx_description
1 polymer ?
#
loop_
_entity_poly.entity_id
_entity_poly.type
_entity_poly.pdbx_seq_one_letter_code
_entity_poly.pdbx_strand_id
1 'polypeptide(L)'
;MAKKKYYLTATLPDGYVKTIGPTATDFTHYWRIVADLGGGKTDVFWGHTKSLAEARKKKTAAVEAAANRGWRSYMFDIVEVVRTV
;
A
#
# COMPACT_ATOMS: atom_id res chain seq x y z
N MET A 1 12.21 24.25 -14.67
CA MET A 1 12.91 23.90 -13.42
C MET A 1 12.53 22.51 -12.94
N ALA A 2 13.50 21.73 -12.50
CA ALA A 2 13.21 20.44 -11.92
C ALA A 2 12.53 20.62 -10.56
N LYS A 3 11.48 19.84 -10.29
CA LYS A 3 10.83 19.83 -8.99
C LYS A 3 11.79 19.24 -7.94
N LYS A 4 11.81 19.85 -6.78
CA LYS A 4 12.57 19.33 -5.65
C LYS A 4 11.93 18.02 -5.18
N LYS A 5 12.72 16.95 -5.06
CA LYS A 5 12.27 15.66 -4.58
C LYS A 5 12.27 15.63 -3.04
N TYR A 6 11.39 14.84 -2.50
CA TYR A 6 11.23 14.67 -1.06
C TYR A 6 10.85 13.23 -0.72
N TYR A 7 10.87 12.91 0.56
CA TYR A 7 10.48 11.59 1.05
C TYR A 7 9.10 11.66 1.71
N LEU A 8 8.36 10.57 1.59
CA LEU A 8 7.08 10.38 2.25
C LEU A 8 7.19 9.18 3.20
N THR A 9 6.46 9.23 4.30
CA THR A 9 6.44 8.15 5.30
C THR A 9 5.02 7.66 5.51
N ALA A 10 4.84 6.34 5.45
CA ALA A 10 3.60 5.67 5.76
C ALA A 10 3.81 4.79 7.00
N THR A 11 3.01 5.00 8.04
CA THR A 11 3.04 4.16 9.24
C THR A 11 1.80 3.28 9.26
N LEU A 12 2.02 1.98 9.18
CA LEU A 12 0.95 1.00 9.16
C LEU A 12 0.47 0.66 10.59
N PRO A 13 -0.75 0.11 10.73
CA PRO A 13 -1.31 -0.18 12.06
C PRO A 13 -0.46 -1.12 12.92
N ASP A 14 0.33 -1.98 12.30
CA ASP A 14 1.22 -2.92 13.00
C ASP A 14 2.56 -2.28 13.41
N GLY A 15 2.74 -0.99 13.16
CA GLY A 15 3.97 -0.27 13.47
C GLY A 15 5.02 -0.27 12.37
N TYR A 16 4.78 -0.99 11.26
CA TYR A 16 5.70 -0.95 10.13
C TYR A 16 5.72 0.43 9.49
N VAL A 17 6.92 0.97 9.26
CA VAL A 17 7.12 2.28 8.65
C VAL A 17 7.73 2.10 7.26
N LYS A 18 7.05 2.60 6.24
CA LYS A 18 7.54 2.57 4.87
C LYS A 18 7.96 3.97 4.44
N THR A 19 9.18 4.10 3.96
CA THR A 19 9.68 5.33 3.36
C THR A 19 9.54 5.25 1.84
N ILE A 20 8.93 6.26 1.26
CA ILE A 20 8.68 6.35 -0.18
C ILE A 20 9.51 7.50 -0.74
N GLY A 21 10.22 7.25 -1.81
CA GLY A 21 10.96 8.28 -2.50
C GLY A 21 12.46 8.00 -2.64
N PRO A 22 13.24 9.01 -3.06
CA PRO A 22 12.79 10.40 -3.25
C PRO A 22 11.84 10.56 -4.43
N THR A 23 10.82 11.40 -4.27
CA THR A 23 9.81 11.62 -5.30
C THR A 23 9.36 13.08 -5.34
N ALA A 24 8.98 13.56 -6.51
CA ALA A 24 8.30 14.84 -6.68
C ALA A 24 6.78 14.66 -6.87
N THR A 25 6.29 13.43 -6.80
CA THR A 25 4.87 13.11 -6.95
C THR A 25 4.16 13.21 -5.61
N ASP A 26 3.01 13.88 -5.60
CA ASP A 26 2.24 14.10 -4.37
C ASP A 26 1.34 12.90 -4.08
N PHE A 27 1.95 11.78 -3.67
CA PHE A 27 1.19 10.65 -3.18
C PHE A 27 0.53 11.01 -1.85
N THR A 28 -0.70 10.53 -1.66
CA THR A 28 -1.48 10.81 -0.44
C THR A 28 -1.67 9.58 0.42
N HIS A 29 -1.67 8.40 -0.17
CA HIS A 29 -1.97 7.14 0.53
C HIS A 29 -1.03 6.03 0.11
N TYR A 30 -0.81 5.13 1.05
CA TYR A 30 -0.08 3.87 0.86
C TYR A 30 -1.02 2.72 1.23
N TRP A 31 -0.99 1.65 0.45
CA TRP A 31 -1.78 0.46 0.73
C TRP A 31 -0.89 -0.76 0.79
N ARG A 32 -1.32 -1.74 1.57
CA ARG A 32 -0.62 -3.02 1.71
C ARG A 32 -1.65 -4.15 1.80
N ILE A 33 -1.38 -5.24 1.10
CA ILE A 33 -2.12 -6.48 1.19
C ILE A 33 -1.17 -7.55 1.71
N VAL A 34 -1.56 -8.24 2.76
CA VAL A 34 -0.86 -9.43 3.23
C VAL A 34 -1.78 -10.61 2.97
N ALA A 35 -1.41 -11.47 2.01
CA ALA A 35 -2.22 -12.60 1.60
C ALA A 35 -1.70 -13.89 2.23
N ASP A 36 -2.60 -14.68 2.82
CA ASP A 36 -2.30 -16.03 3.30
C ASP A 36 -2.65 -17.00 2.18
N LEU A 37 -1.63 -17.64 1.63
CA LEU A 37 -1.77 -18.57 0.51
C LEU A 37 -2.06 -20.00 0.96
N GLY A 38 -2.09 -20.24 2.28
CA GLY A 38 -2.19 -21.57 2.85
C GLY A 38 -0.82 -22.26 2.95
N GLY A 39 -0.75 -23.33 3.76
CA GLY A 39 0.49 -24.08 3.93
C GLY A 39 1.64 -23.31 4.57
N GLY A 40 1.33 -22.26 5.33
CA GLY A 40 2.34 -21.40 5.96
C GLY A 40 2.99 -20.39 5.02
N LYS A 41 2.46 -20.25 3.81
CA LYS A 41 2.99 -19.30 2.83
C LYS A 41 2.20 -18.00 2.85
N THR A 42 2.90 -16.88 2.77
CA THR A 42 2.32 -15.55 2.66
C THR A 42 2.93 -14.79 1.50
N ASP A 43 2.19 -13.83 0.98
CA ASP A 43 2.68 -12.91 -0.04
C ASP A 43 2.26 -11.50 0.33
N VAL A 44 3.06 -10.51 -0.02
CA VAL A 44 2.83 -9.11 0.33
C VAL A 44 2.80 -8.28 -0.94
N PHE A 45 1.72 -7.54 -1.12
CA PHE A 45 1.57 -6.58 -2.20
C PHE A 45 1.40 -5.20 -1.60
N TRP A 46 1.98 -4.20 -2.23
CA TRP A 46 1.90 -2.82 -1.72
C TRP A 46 2.01 -1.82 -2.86
N GLY A 47 1.59 -0.61 -2.58
CA GLY A 47 1.73 0.50 -3.51
C GLY A 47 1.32 1.81 -2.88
N HIS A 48 1.46 2.87 -3.63
CA HIS A 48 1.11 4.21 -3.19
C HIS A 48 0.29 4.90 -4.27
N THR A 49 -0.66 5.73 -3.84
CA THR A 49 -1.63 6.36 -4.73
C THR A 49 -1.71 7.85 -4.47
N LYS A 50 -2.29 8.57 -5.42
CA LYS A 50 -2.47 10.02 -5.34
C LYS A 50 -3.80 10.42 -4.71
N SER A 51 -4.65 9.45 -4.36
CA SER A 51 -5.94 9.71 -3.73
C SER A 51 -6.43 8.51 -2.95
N LEU A 52 -7.33 8.75 -2.00
CA LEU A 52 -8.00 7.68 -1.26
C LEU A 52 -8.85 6.82 -2.19
N ALA A 53 -9.49 7.43 -3.19
CA ALA A 53 -10.32 6.70 -4.15
C ALA A 53 -9.50 5.66 -4.93
N GLU A 54 -8.28 6.01 -5.36
CA GLU A 54 -7.39 5.07 -6.03
C GLU A 54 -6.98 3.93 -5.10
N ALA A 55 -6.69 4.23 -3.83
CA ALA A 55 -6.35 3.21 -2.84
C ALA A 55 -7.52 2.25 -2.59
N ARG A 56 -8.75 2.77 -2.53
CA ARG A 56 -9.96 1.95 -2.36
C ARG A 56 -10.20 1.01 -3.55
N LYS A 57 -9.84 1.42 -4.76
CA LYS A 57 -9.91 0.55 -5.94
C LYS A 57 -9.01 -0.66 -5.79
N LYS A 58 -7.86 -0.50 -5.12
CA LYS A 58 -6.95 -1.61 -4.83
C LYS A 58 -7.58 -2.62 -3.89
N LYS A 59 -8.43 -2.17 -2.95
CA LYS A 59 -9.17 -3.07 -2.07
C LYS A 59 -10.15 -3.92 -2.86
N THR A 60 -10.88 -3.35 -3.80
CA THR A 60 -11.78 -4.10 -4.69
C THR A 60 -11.00 -5.14 -5.49
N ALA A 61 -9.85 -4.75 -6.05
CA ALA A 61 -8.98 -5.66 -6.78
C ALA A 61 -8.47 -6.80 -5.88
N ALA A 62 -8.21 -6.52 -4.60
CA ALA A 62 -7.78 -7.54 -3.64
C ALA A 62 -8.87 -8.59 -3.41
N VAL A 63 -10.13 -8.17 -3.29
CA VAL A 63 -11.26 -9.10 -3.14
C VAL A 63 -11.34 -10.05 -4.34
N GLU A 64 -11.24 -9.51 -5.55
CA GLU A 64 -11.26 -10.31 -6.77
C GLU A 64 -10.05 -11.26 -6.87
N ALA A 65 -8.87 -10.75 -6.54
CA ALA A 65 -7.65 -11.55 -6.57
C ALA A 65 -7.71 -12.70 -5.56
N ALA A 66 -8.26 -12.46 -4.37
CA ALA A 66 -8.41 -13.49 -3.34
C ALA A 66 -9.29 -14.64 -3.86
N ALA A 67 -10.40 -14.30 -4.51
CA ALA A 67 -11.30 -15.31 -5.09
C ALA A 67 -10.64 -16.07 -6.25
N ASN A 68 -9.99 -15.32 -7.17
CA ASN A 68 -9.41 -15.90 -8.39
C ASN A 68 -8.15 -16.71 -8.12
N ARG A 69 -7.33 -16.31 -7.13
CA ARG A 69 -6.06 -16.97 -6.80
C ARG A 69 -6.19 -17.97 -5.66
N GLY A 70 -7.37 -18.07 -5.04
CA GLY A 70 -7.60 -19.01 -3.96
C GLY A 70 -6.85 -18.66 -2.68
N TRP A 71 -6.69 -17.38 -2.35
CA TRP A 71 -6.09 -16.98 -1.08
C TRP A 71 -6.99 -17.47 0.06
N ARG A 72 -6.36 -18.03 1.09
CA ARG A 72 -7.07 -18.50 2.27
C ARG A 72 -7.68 -17.34 3.05
N SER A 73 -6.91 -16.27 3.19
CA SER A 73 -7.33 -15.03 3.81
C SER A 73 -6.41 -13.90 3.36
N TYR A 74 -6.77 -12.67 3.67
CA TYR A 74 -5.90 -11.53 3.43
C TYR A 74 -6.24 -10.39 4.36
N MET A 75 -5.25 -9.52 4.58
CA MET A 75 -5.43 -8.25 5.28
C MET A 75 -5.15 -7.11 4.31
N PHE A 76 -5.95 -6.06 4.37
CA PHE A 76 -5.76 -4.88 3.54
C PHE A 76 -5.72 -3.65 4.42
N ASP A 77 -4.64 -2.88 4.28
CA ASP A 77 -4.44 -1.64 5.02
C ASP A 77 -4.26 -0.47 4.03
N ILE A 78 -4.90 0.66 4.34
CA ILE A 78 -4.68 1.94 3.66
C ILE A 78 -4.31 2.95 4.74
N VAL A 79 -3.21 3.67 4.56
CA VAL A 79 -2.79 4.72 5.47
C VAL A 79 -2.43 5.99 4.70
N GLU A 80 -2.62 7.14 5.33
CA GLU A 80 -2.14 8.39 4.79
C GLU A 80 -0.62 8.46 4.87
N VAL A 81 0.00 9.08 3.87
CA VAL A 81 1.44 9.33 3.90
C VAL A 81 1.70 10.74 4.39
N VAL A 82 2.81 10.90 5.09
CA VAL A 82 3.24 12.19 5.64
C VAL A 82 4.56 12.56 5.01
N ARG A 83 4.66 13.82 4.57
CA ARG A 83 5.91 14.33 4.01
C ARG A 83 6.96 14.42 5.10
N THR A 84 8.08 13.78 4.88
CA THR A 84 9.25 13.86 5.75
C THR A 84 10.21 14.90 5.19
N VAL A 85 10.56 15.85 6.00
CA VAL A 85 11.47 16.92 5.61
C VAL A 85 12.92 16.45 5.72
#